data_91527573a04f99dcdefa2f69ccb53296
#
_entry.id   91527573a04f99dcdefa2f69ccb53296
#
_cell.length_a   1.000
_cell.length_b   1.000
_cell.length_c   1.000
_cell.angle_alpha   90.00
_cell.angle_beta   90.00
_cell.angle_gamma   90.00
#
_symmetry.space_group_name_H-M   'P 1'
#
loop_
_entity.id
_entity.type
_entity.pdbx_description
1 polymer ?
#
loop_
_entity_poly.entity_id
_entity_poly.type
_entity_poly.pdbx_seq_one_letter_code
_entity_poly.pdbx_strand_id
1 'polypeptide(L)'
;MILDKEKKLAFVHIPHNGGSNMKERLIPSDRFEVYMPEDMPDTHFAKKLDFKNIESPIQLVDHLPARYAPEGYLTVAFVKNPYHREVSQYNLLKNFHAFVQGARKFDSFTDFLKFKYFSKPNTPFAVTTTGSMRSKDNYYFAHDANVVFRVEEIQSEWAQFSQMYDLPSDLWDTTYNVQTPENHSYKQYYTELELRLVDEALRRDCKEYNYTY
;
A
#
# COMPACT_ATOMS: atom_id res chain seq x y z
N MET A 1 2.68 3.79 9.40
CA MET A 1 1.35 3.67 10.04
C MET A 1 0.91 5.06 10.45
N ILE A 2 -0.38 5.35 10.41
CA ILE A 2 -0.94 6.62 10.90
C ILE A 2 -1.71 6.34 12.18
N LEU A 3 -1.40 7.03 13.25
CA LEU A 3 -2.10 6.89 14.52
C LEU A 3 -3.08 8.04 14.74
N ASP A 4 -4.28 7.69 15.15
CA ASP A 4 -5.22 8.58 15.80
C ASP A 4 -5.03 8.43 17.32
N LYS A 5 -4.42 9.43 17.92
CA LYS A 5 -4.09 9.41 19.36
C LYS A 5 -5.33 9.54 20.25
N GLU A 6 -6.35 10.18 19.74
CA GLU A 6 -7.58 10.48 20.47
C GLU A 6 -8.48 9.26 20.58
N LYS A 7 -8.71 8.59 19.47
CA LYS A 7 -9.60 7.41 19.38
C LYS A 7 -8.85 6.08 19.47
N LYS A 8 -7.52 6.12 19.62
CA LYS A 8 -6.67 4.92 19.66
C LYS A 8 -6.85 4.03 18.43
N LEU A 9 -6.85 4.64 17.24
CA LEU A 9 -6.85 3.92 15.97
C LEU A 9 -5.46 3.92 15.34
N ALA A 10 -5.11 2.82 14.71
CA ALA A 10 -3.85 2.67 13.97
C ALA A 10 -4.16 2.26 12.52
N PHE A 11 -4.02 3.19 11.59
CA PHE A 11 -4.27 2.95 10.17
C PHE A 11 -3.04 2.36 9.50
N VAL A 12 -3.19 1.15 8.99
CA VAL A 12 -2.14 0.42 8.28
C VAL A 12 -2.06 0.94 6.84
N HIS A 13 -0.96 1.58 6.50
CA HIS A 13 -0.72 2.03 5.14
C HIS A 13 -0.12 0.90 4.28
N ILE A 14 -0.94 0.29 3.46
CA ILE A 14 -0.52 -0.71 2.47
C ILE A 14 -0.21 0.01 1.15
N PRO A 15 0.98 -0.23 0.54
CA PRO A 15 1.33 0.40 -0.73
C PRO A 15 0.30 0.12 -1.82
N HIS A 16 -0.10 1.15 -2.55
CA HIS A 16 -1.07 1.12 -3.67
C HIS A 16 -2.53 0.83 -3.30
N ASN A 17 -2.87 0.88 -2.01
CA ASN A 17 -4.25 0.69 -1.52
C ASN A 17 -4.92 2.02 -1.11
N GLY A 18 -4.54 3.14 -1.71
CA GLY A 18 -5.18 4.43 -1.41
C GLY A 18 -4.60 5.20 -0.22
N GLY A 19 -3.45 4.77 0.32
CA GLY A 19 -2.83 5.41 1.47
C GLY A 19 -2.45 6.89 1.32
N SER A 20 -2.30 7.37 0.08
CA SER A 20 -2.08 8.80 -0.19
C SER A 20 -3.29 9.64 0.23
N ASN A 21 -4.51 9.17 -0.08
CA ASN A 21 -5.75 9.85 0.33
C ASN A 21 -5.84 9.94 1.85
N MET A 22 -5.51 8.82 2.53
CA MET A 22 -5.46 8.80 4.00
C MET A 22 -4.53 9.86 4.56
N LYS A 23 -3.31 9.95 4.03
CA LYS A 23 -2.31 10.90 4.50
C LYS A 23 -2.74 12.35 4.31
N GLU A 24 -3.20 12.67 3.13
CA GLU A 24 -3.58 14.03 2.77
C GLU A 24 -4.76 14.55 3.59
N ARG A 25 -5.65 13.66 4.01
CA ARG A 25 -6.85 14.04 4.75
C ARG A 25 -6.73 13.92 6.26
N LEU A 26 -5.92 12.99 6.76
CA LEU A 26 -5.76 12.80 8.20
C LEU A 26 -4.60 13.62 8.79
N ILE A 27 -3.43 13.59 8.16
CA ILE A 27 -2.21 14.21 8.72
C ILE A 27 -2.29 15.73 8.96
N PRO A 28 -3.05 16.54 8.16
CA PRO A 28 -3.17 17.97 8.48
C PRO A 28 -3.80 18.29 9.84
N SER A 29 -4.44 17.31 10.48
CA SER A 29 -4.99 17.46 11.82
C SER A 29 -3.99 17.01 12.89
N ASP A 30 -3.82 17.81 13.96
CA ASP A 30 -2.97 17.49 15.11
C ASP A 30 -3.36 16.20 15.85
N ARG A 31 -4.54 15.69 15.58
CA ARG A 31 -5.06 14.41 16.11
C ARG A 31 -4.29 13.20 15.59
N PHE A 32 -3.70 13.31 14.39
CA PHE A 32 -3.04 12.21 13.70
C PHE A 32 -1.54 12.41 13.63
N GLU A 33 -0.80 11.31 13.72
CA GLU A 33 0.65 11.32 13.55
C GLU A 33 1.14 10.11 12.75
N VAL A 34 2.28 10.27 12.12
CA VAL A 34 3.00 9.14 11.49
C VAL A 34 3.81 8.43 12.56
N TYR A 35 3.52 7.17 12.76
CA TYR A 35 4.15 6.32 13.77
C TYR A 35 5.19 5.38 13.17
N MET A 36 6.30 5.27 13.90
CA MET A 36 7.36 4.32 13.64
C MET A 36 7.91 3.79 14.97
N PRO A 37 7.90 2.45 15.21
CA PRO A 37 8.42 1.88 16.44
C PRO A 37 9.93 2.15 16.58
N GLU A 38 10.39 2.39 17.80
CA GLU A 38 11.82 2.57 18.10
C GLU A 38 12.62 1.29 17.84
N ASP A 39 12.02 0.13 18.13
CA ASP A 39 12.65 -1.20 18.02
C ASP A 39 12.55 -1.84 16.64
N MET A 40 12.31 -1.04 15.62
CA MET A 40 12.16 -1.56 14.28
C MET A 40 13.45 -2.22 13.81
N PRO A 41 13.40 -3.48 13.30
CA PRO A 41 14.58 -4.15 12.78
C PRO A 41 15.27 -3.29 11.70
N ASP A 42 16.61 -3.26 11.70
CA ASP A 42 17.41 -2.50 10.73
C ASP A 42 17.16 -2.86 9.25
N THR A 43 16.50 -3.98 9.02
CA THR A 43 16.02 -4.40 7.70
C THR A 43 14.83 -3.56 7.23
N HIS A 44 14.14 -2.86 8.11
CA HIS A 44 13.12 -1.92 7.70
C HIS A 44 13.77 -0.66 7.16
N PHE A 45 13.43 -0.38 5.94
CA PHE A 45 14.01 0.67 5.12
C PHE A 45 13.94 2.07 5.77
N ALA A 46 12.92 2.34 6.54
CA ALA A 46 12.71 3.62 7.21
C ALA A 46 13.90 4.09 8.07
N LYS A 47 14.63 3.17 8.73
CA LYS A 47 15.81 3.52 9.52
C LYS A 47 17.06 3.85 8.70
N LYS A 48 17.09 3.48 7.39
CA LYS A 48 18.27 3.70 6.52
C LYS A 48 18.22 5.01 5.74
N LEU A 49 17.11 5.75 5.79
CA LEU A 49 17.00 7.02 5.11
C LEU A 49 17.45 8.16 6.02
N ASP A 50 18.41 8.92 5.54
CA ASP A 50 18.70 10.23 6.10
C ASP A 50 17.59 11.20 5.68
N PHE A 51 16.56 11.31 6.54
CA PHE A 51 15.37 12.14 6.29
C PHE A 51 15.64 13.63 6.16
N LYS A 52 16.87 14.10 6.50
CA LYS A 52 17.22 15.53 6.45
C LYS A 52 17.26 16.07 5.03
N ASN A 53 17.39 15.20 4.03
CA ASN A 53 17.57 15.57 2.63
C ASN A 53 16.39 15.20 1.71
N ILE A 54 15.24 14.76 2.28
CA ILE A 54 14.06 14.37 1.48
C ILE A 54 13.01 15.46 1.67
N GLU A 55 12.63 16.12 0.57
CA GLU A 55 11.62 17.20 0.56
C GLU A 55 10.23 16.76 1.08
N SER A 56 9.95 15.47 1.17
CA SER A 56 8.74 14.94 1.77
C SER A 56 9.00 13.60 2.49
N PRO A 57 9.42 13.64 3.76
CA PRO A 57 9.65 12.44 4.56
C PRO A 57 8.40 11.57 4.73
N ILE A 58 7.21 12.17 4.59
CA ILE A 58 5.90 11.53 4.78
C ILE A 58 5.63 10.38 3.79
N GLN A 59 6.23 10.40 2.61
CA GLN A 59 5.93 9.42 1.56
C GLN A 59 6.58 8.04 1.75
N LEU A 60 7.55 7.89 2.62
CA LEU A 60 8.43 6.72 2.66
C LEU A 60 8.36 5.86 3.92
N VAL A 61 7.78 6.38 5.00
CA VAL A 61 8.05 5.84 6.35
C VAL A 61 6.96 4.96 6.92
N ASP A 62 5.79 4.92 6.32
CA ASP A 62 4.59 4.47 7.00
C ASP A 62 4.04 3.09 6.59
N HIS A 63 4.79 2.34 5.80
CA HIS A 63 4.37 0.99 5.38
C HIS A 63 4.69 -0.06 6.45
N LEU A 64 3.97 -0.02 7.57
CA LEU A 64 4.12 -0.95 8.66
C LEU A 64 2.97 -1.98 8.68
N PRO A 65 3.26 -3.28 8.86
CA PRO A 65 2.25 -4.28 9.17
C PRO A 65 1.47 -3.97 10.45
N ALA A 66 0.23 -4.44 10.53
CA ALA A 66 -0.67 -4.24 11.66
C ALA A 66 -0.06 -4.66 13.00
N ARG A 67 0.72 -5.76 13.02
CA ARG A 67 1.38 -6.27 14.22
C ARG A 67 2.38 -5.33 14.89
N TYR A 68 2.77 -4.24 14.21
CA TYR A 68 3.63 -3.20 14.80
C TYR A 68 2.85 -2.02 15.38
N ALA A 69 1.52 -2.09 15.40
CA ALA A 69 0.72 -1.09 16.06
C ALA A 69 1.03 -1.04 17.56
N PRO A 70 0.99 0.14 18.17
CA PRO A 70 1.15 0.25 19.62
C PRO A 70 0.07 -0.52 20.36
N GLU A 71 0.40 -1.04 21.53
CA GLU A 71 -0.57 -1.72 22.40
C GLU A 71 -1.76 -0.79 22.73
N GLY A 72 -2.95 -1.35 22.74
CA GLY A 72 -4.18 -0.63 23.03
C GLY A 72 -4.77 0.17 21.85
N TYR A 73 -4.17 0.07 20.65
CA TYR A 73 -4.74 0.66 19.45
C TYR A 73 -5.56 -0.37 18.65
N LEU A 74 -6.72 0.05 18.17
CA LEU A 74 -7.50 -0.71 17.18
C LEU A 74 -6.85 -0.53 15.81
N THR A 75 -6.41 -1.60 15.20
CA THR A 75 -5.75 -1.57 13.90
C THR A 75 -6.75 -1.67 12.75
N VAL A 76 -6.64 -0.76 11.79
CA VAL A 76 -7.50 -0.65 10.63
C VAL A 76 -6.67 -0.76 9.37
N ALA A 77 -6.97 -1.73 8.52
CA ALA A 77 -6.28 -1.94 7.25
C ALA A 77 -7.22 -1.80 6.06
N PHE A 78 -6.67 -1.37 4.93
CA PHE A 78 -7.39 -1.24 3.67
C PHE A 78 -6.73 -2.13 2.64
N VAL A 79 -7.44 -3.17 2.22
CA VAL A 79 -6.96 -4.12 1.21
C VAL A 79 -7.61 -3.80 -0.13
N LYS A 80 -6.87 -4.04 -1.20
CA LYS A 80 -7.31 -3.80 -2.58
C LYS A 80 -7.17 -5.08 -3.38
N ASN A 81 -8.05 -5.27 -4.36
CA ASN A 81 -7.98 -6.39 -5.29
C ASN A 81 -6.53 -6.55 -5.81
N PRO A 82 -5.90 -7.70 -5.58
CA PRO A 82 -4.51 -7.94 -5.92
C PRO A 82 -4.19 -7.65 -7.38
N TYR A 83 -5.06 -8.04 -8.30
CA TYR A 83 -4.87 -7.80 -9.73
C TYR A 83 -4.88 -6.30 -10.07
N HIS A 84 -5.79 -5.54 -9.47
CA HIS A 84 -5.84 -4.10 -9.65
C HIS A 84 -4.62 -3.41 -9.00
N ARG A 85 -4.21 -3.89 -7.82
CA ARG A 85 -3.04 -3.36 -7.10
C ARG A 85 -1.75 -3.52 -7.92
N GLU A 86 -1.54 -4.66 -8.57
CA GLU A 86 -0.37 -4.92 -9.41
C GLU A 86 -0.29 -3.97 -10.61
N VAL A 87 -1.42 -3.72 -11.27
CA VAL A 87 -1.49 -2.76 -12.37
C VAL A 87 -1.21 -1.33 -11.89
N SER A 88 -1.77 -0.95 -10.74
CA SER A 88 -1.49 0.36 -10.13
C SER A 88 0.01 0.55 -9.83
N GLN A 89 0.65 -0.50 -9.31
CA GLN A 89 2.08 -0.47 -9.03
C GLN A 89 2.93 -0.40 -10.30
N TYR A 90 2.58 -1.18 -11.32
CA TYR A 90 3.25 -1.15 -12.62
C TYR A 90 3.18 0.25 -13.25
N ASN A 91 1.99 0.84 -13.29
CA ASN A 91 1.79 2.17 -13.88
C ASN A 91 2.59 3.25 -13.14
N LEU A 92 2.64 3.19 -11.81
CA LEU A 92 3.50 4.10 -11.06
C LEU A 92 4.96 3.92 -11.43
N LEU A 93 5.46 2.69 -11.41
CA LEU A 93 6.87 2.40 -11.67
C LEU A 93 7.28 2.64 -13.12
N LYS A 94 6.39 2.39 -14.08
CA LYS A 94 6.62 2.70 -15.49
C LYS A 94 6.93 4.19 -15.71
N ASN A 95 6.29 5.05 -14.95
CA ASN A 95 6.48 6.50 -15.05
C ASN A 95 7.64 7.00 -14.15
N PHE A 96 7.91 6.29 -13.06
CA PHE A 96 8.86 6.73 -12.04
C PHE A 96 10.33 6.70 -12.48
N HIS A 97 10.70 5.84 -13.42
CA HIS A 97 12.07 5.79 -13.95
C HIS A 97 12.51 7.10 -14.62
N ALA A 98 11.56 7.93 -15.08
CA ALA A 98 11.86 9.24 -15.63
C ALA A 98 12.40 10.23 -14.57
N PHE A 99 12.14 9.96 -13.29
CA PHE A 99 12.50 10.84 -12.18
C PHE A 99 13.66 10.30 -11.32
N VAL A 100 13.98 9.01 -11.42
CA VAL A 100 15.01 8.37 -10.58
C VAL A 100 16.10 7.79 -11.47
N GLN A 101 17.28 8.40 -11.44
CA GLN A 101 18.43 7.93 -12.17
C GLN A 101 18.80 6.50 -11.72
N GLY A 102 18.94 5.58 -12.66
CA GLY A 102 19.24 4.16 -12.39
C GLY A 102 18.04 3.29 -12.04
N ALA A 103 16.82 3.82 -12.03
CA ALA A 103 15.64 2.99 -11.87
C ALA A 103 15.46 2.05 -13.08
N ARG A 104 15.09 0.79 -12.81
CA ARG A 104 14.81 -0.17 -13.87
C ARG A 104 13.57 0.24 -14.66
N LYS A 105 13.72 0.29 -15.97
CA LYS A 105 12.60 0.39 -16.89
C LYS A 105 12.02 -1.00 -17.15
N PHE A 106 10.70 -1.09 -17.10
CA PHE A 106 9.97 -2.30 -17.47
C PHE A 106 9.39 -2.14 -18.87
N ASP A 107 9.69 -3.08 -19.76
CA ASP A 107 9.21 -3.06 -21.14
C ASP A 107 7.74 -3.50 -21.25
N SER A 108 7.29 -4.32 -20.31
CA SER A 108 5.92 -4.83 -20.27
C SER A 108 5.48 -5.09 -18.83
N PHE A 109 4.14 -5.27 -18.66
CA PHE A 109 3.58 -5.70 -17.39
C PHE A 109 4.08 -7.10 -17.00
N THR A 110 4.25 -8.00 -17.96
CA THR A 110 4.84 -9.34 -17.75
C THR A 110 6.26 -9.24 -17.21
N ASP A 111 7.11 -8.37 -17.78
CA ASP A 111 8.48 -8.15 -17.29
C ASP A 111 8.49 -7.63 -15.84
N PHE A 112 7.59 -6.71 -15.52
CA PHE A 112 7.39 -6.22 -14.15
C PHE A 112 7.02 -7.36 -13.19
N LEU A 113 6.02 -8.19 -13.51
CA LEU A 113 5.57 -9.29 -12.64
C LEU A 113 6.68 -10.35 -12.45
N LYS A 114 7.35 -10.74 -13.53
CA LYS A 114 8.48 -11.67 -13.45
C LYS A 114 9.59 -11.12 -12.58
N PHE A 115 9.91 -9.87 -12.75
CA PHE A 115 10.93 -9.22 -11.93
C PHE A 115 10.53 -9.15 -10.45
N LYS A 116 9.30 -8.76 -10.17
CA LYS A 116 8.79 -8.58 -8.81
C LYS A 116 8.77 -9.88 -8.01
N TYR A 117 8.31 -10.97 -8.62
CA TYR A 117 8.02 -12.21 -7.91
C TYR A 117 9.06 -13.33 -8.10
N PHE A 118 9.77 -13.31 -9.22
CA PHE A 118 10.67 -14.41 -9.60
C PHE A 118 12.14 -14.00 -9.73
N SER A 119 12.48 -12.72 -9.53
CA SER A 119 13.87 -12.29 -9.50
C SER A 119 14.56 -12.64 -8.18
N LYS A 120 15.87 -12.84 -8.24
CA LYS A 120 16.65 -13.12 -7.03
C LYS A 120 16.58 -11.95 -6.04
N PRO A 121 16.58 -12.22 -4.71
CA PRO A 121 16.42 -11.19 -3.66
C PRO A 121 17.43 -10.04 -3.69
N ASN A 122 18.60 -10.22 -4.32
CA ASN A 122 19.70 -9.25 -4.35
C ASN A 122 19.72 -8.40 -5.62
N THR A 123 18.65 -8.37 -6.42
CA THR A 123 18.60 -7.47 -7.57
C THR A 123 18.46 -6.01 -7.11
N PRO A 124 18.99 -5.04 -7.87
CA PRO A 124 18.94 -3.60 -7.50
C PRO A 124 17.56 -3.05 -7.19
N PHE A 125 16.48 -3.69 -7.65
CA PHE A 125 15.12 -3.30 -7.32
C PHE A 125 14.74 -3.57 -5.84
N ALA A 126 15.30 -4.60 -5.23
CA ALA A 126 15.13 -4.87 -3.81
C ALA A 126 15.82 -3.82 -2.92
N VAL A 127 16.74 -3.06 -3.51
CA VAL A 127 17.53 -2.03 -2.80
C VAL A 127 16.88 -0.65 -2.90
N THR A 128 15.99 -0.42 -3.88
CA THR A 128 15.24 0.83 -3.87
C THR A 128 14.22 0.80 -2.73
N THR A 129 14.13 1.89 -2.07
CA THR A 129 13.47 2.22 -0.81
C THR A 129 12.10 1.63 -0.56
N THR A 130 11.42 1.24 -1.58
CA THR A 130 10.09 0.69 -1.54
C THR A 130 10.02 -0.72 -2.15
N GLY A 131 11.12 -1.21 -2.71
CA GLY A 131 11.14 -2.46 -3.46
C GLY A 131 10.78 -3.68 -2.61
N SER A 132 11.40 -3.83 -1.45
CA SER A 132 11.14 -4.97 -0.57
C SER A 132 9.73 -4.96 0.02
N MET A 133 9.19 -3.78 0.34
CA MET A 133 7.85 -3.65 0.89
C MET A 133 6.77 -3.73 -0.20
N ARG A 134 7.06 -3.25 -1.40
CA ARG A 134 6.13 -3.34 -2.54
C ARG A 134 5.92 -4.77 -3.05
N SER A 135 6.88 -5.67 -2.83
CA SER A 135 6.71 -7.09 -3.14
C SER A 135 5.81 -7.82 -2.15
N LYS A 136 5.51 -7.21 -1.00
CA LYS A 136 4.64 -7.84 -0.01
C LYS A 136 3.17 -7.72 -0.42
N ASP A 137 2.43 -8.78 -0.12
CA ASP A 137 1.00 -8.87 -0.34
C ASP A 137 0.18 -8.09 0.71
N ASN A 138 -1.12 -7.97 0.51
CA ASN A 138 -2.01 -7.35 1.49
C ASN A 138 -1.99 -8.12 2.81
N TYR A 139 -1.93 -9.45 2.73
CA TYR A 139 -1.88 -10.32 3.90
C TYR A 139 -0.71 -9.99 4.82
N TYR A 140 0.47 -9.73 4.26
CA TYR A 140 1.64 -9.35 5.05
C TYR A 140 1.39 -8.12 5.95
N PHE A 141 0.62 -7.16 5.46
CA PHE A 141 0.32 -5.93 6.18
C PHE A 141 -0.90 -6.03 7.09
N ALA A 142 -1.95 -6.69 6.64
CA ALA A 142 -3.28 -6.61 7.22
C ALA A 142 -3.71 -7.85 8.02
N HIS A 143 -2.96 -8.93 7.98
CA HIS A 143 -3.35 -10.20 8.62
C HIS A 143 -3.64 -10.06 10.13
N ASP A 144 -2.90 -9.20 10.84
CA ASP A 144 -3.11 -8.96 12.27
C ASP A 144 -4.02 -7.74 12.55
N ALA A 145 -4.64 -7.16 11.52
CA ALA A 145 -5.53 -6.02 11.72
C ALA A 145 -6.86 -6.43 12.35
N ASN A 146 -7.36 -5.59 13.26
CA ASN A 146 -8.65 -5.82 13.91
C ASN A 146 -9.82 -5.57 12.96
N VAL A 147 -9.68 -4.60 12.06
CA VAL A 147 -10.67 -4.23 11.04
C VAL A 147 -10.00 -4.17 9.69
N VAL A 148 -10.59 -4.85 8.70
CA VAL A 148 -10.09 -4.84 7.33
C VAL A 148 -11.21 -4.40 6.40
N PHE A 149 -10.98 -3.31 5.67
CA PHE A 149 -11.89 -2.81 4.65
C PHE A 149 -11.38 -3.19 3.26
N ARG A 150 -12.29 -3.56 2.37
CA ARG A 150 -12.01 -3.70 0.94
C ARG A 150 -12.22 -2.36 0.25
N VAL A 151 -11.18 -1.85 -0.41
CA VAL A 151 -11.23 -0.52 -1.06
C VAL A 151 -12.36 -0.43 -2.08
N GLU A 152 -12.68 -1.52 -2.74
CA GLU A 152 -13.75 -1.59 -3.73
C GLU A 152 -15.16 -1.46 -3.15
N GLU A 153 -15.34 -1.76 -1.87
CA GLU A 153 -16.64 -1.78 -1.19
C GLU A 153 -16.72 -0.72 -0.07
N ILE A 154 -15.68 0.10 0.03
CA ILE A 154 -15.44 0.94 1.20
C ILE A 154 -16.50 2.02 1.44
N GLN A 155 -17.17 2.51 0.40
CA GLN A 155 -18.13 3.62 0.56
C GLN A 155 -19.26 3.30 1.53
N SER A 156 -19.77 2.06 1.50
CA SER A 156 -20.85 1.65 2.39
C SER A 156 -20.38 1.36 3.81
N GLU A 157 -19.21 0.74 3.94
CA GLU A 157 -18.67 0.30 5.23
C GLU A 157 -18.01 1.45 5.99
N TRP A 158 -17.33 2.36 5.27
CA TRP A 158 -16.65 3.51 5.83
C TRP A 158 -17.61 4.52 6.46
N ALA A 159 -18.79 4.74 5.90
CA ALA A 159 -19.75 5.71 6.43
C ALA A 159 -20.10 5.43 7.89
N GLN A 160 -20.36 4.18 8.23
CA GLN A 160 -20.67 3.79 9.62
C GLN A 160 -19.43 3.89 10.52
N PHE A 161 -18.29 3.43 10.06
CA PHE A 161 -17.03 3.47 10.81
C PHE A 161 -16.58 4.91 11.07
N SER A 162 -16.62 5.76 10.05
CA SER A 162 -16.24 7.17 10.16
C SER A 162 -17.13 7.93 11.14
N GLN A 163 -18.42 7.67 11.14
CA GLN A 163 -19.34 8.25 12.12
C GLN A 163 -19.04 7.79 13.57
N MET A 164 -18.72 6.50 13.76
CA MET A 164 -18.43 5.95 15.08
C MET A 164 -17.17 6.56 15.70
N TYR A 165 -16.18 6.86 14.89
CA TYR A 165 -14.86 7.35 15.33
C TYR A 165 -14.62 8.83 15.04
N ASP A 166 -15.62 9.55 14.55
CA ASP A 166 -15.52 10.97 14.18
C ASP A 166 -14.38 11.22 13.16
N LEU A 167 -14.40 10.46 12.08
CA LEU A 167 -13.42 10.53 10.97
C LEU A 167 -14.04 11.22 9.76
N PRO A 168 -13.22 11.75 8.83
CA PRO A 168 -13.72 12.29 7.59
C PRO A 168 -14.52 11.25 6.79
N SER A 169 -15.78 11.54 6.51
CA SER A 169 -16.65 10.63 5.73
C SER A 169 -16.21 10.50 4.28
N ASP A 170 -15.54 11.53 3.76
CA ASP A 170 -15.05 11.66 2.39
C ASP A 170 -13.60 11.18 2.19
N LEU A 171 -13.03 10.46 3.16
CA LEU A 171 -11.66 9.92 3.11
C LEU A 171 -11.37 9.17 1.80
N TRP A 172 -12.39 8.53 1.26
CA TRP A 172 -12.32 7.71 0.05
C TRP A 172 -13.00 8.36 -1.16
N ASP A 173 -13.20 9.66 -1.14
CA ASP A 173 -13.64 10.37 -2.33
C ASP A 173 -12.59 10.23 -3.43
N THR A 174 -13.01 9.66 -4.56
CA THR A 174 -12.14 9.11 -5.62
C THR A 174 -11.41 10.15 -6.45
N THR A 175 -11.56 11.42 -6.16
CA THR A 175 -10.95 12.51 -6.95
C THR A 175 -9.43 12.61 -6.82
N TYR A 176 -8.85 11.98 -5.80
CA TYR A 176 -7.40 11.97 -5.56
C TYR A 176 -6.73 10.68 -6.01
N ASN A 177 -5.74 10.80 -6.87
CA ASN A 177 -4.83 9.73 -7.32
C ASN A 177 -5.41 8.67 -8.25
N VAL A 178 -6.24 9.04 -9.20
CA VAL A 178 -6.56 8.19 -10.35
C VAL A 178 -5.35 8.13 -11.30
N GLN A 179 -4.32 7.40 -10.91
CA GLN A 179 -3.21 7.07 -11.83
C GLN A 179 -3.59 5.95 -12.81
N THR A 180 -4.70 5.29 -12.58
CA THR A 180 -5.40 4.50 -13.59
C THR A 180 -6.56 5.33 -14.10
N PRO A 181 -6.58 5.73 -15.36
CA PRO A 181 -7.78 6.35 -15.94
C PRO A 181 -8.99 5.45 -15.63
N GLU A 182 -10.04 6.00 -15.06
CA GLU A 182 -11.26 5.26 -14.67
C GLU A 182 -11.87 4.43 -15.80
N ASN A 183 -11.52 4.77 -17.05
CA ASN A 183 -11.99 4.10 -18.26
C ASN A 183 -11.16 2.88 -18.70
N HIS A 184 -10.06 2.56 -17.99
CA HIS A 184 -9.22 1.43 -18.38
C HIS A 184 -9.29 0.35 -17.31
N SER A 185 -10.15 -0.65 -17.55
CA SER A 185 -10.20 -1.84 -16.71
C SER A 185 -8.79 -2.42 -16.53
N TYR A 186 -8.37 -2.66 -15.28
CA TYR A 186 -7.10 -3.34 -14.99
C TYR A 186 -7.00 -4.68 -15.74
N LYS A 187 -8.13 -5.28 -16.09
CA LYS A 187 -8.22 -6.56 -16.80
C LYS A 187 -7.53 -6.56 -18.17
N GLN A 188 -7.46 -5.41 -18.85
CA GLN A 188 -6.76 -5.34 -20.15
C GLN A 188 -5.24 -5.60 -20.08
N TYR A 189 -4.64 -5.52 -18.88
CA TYR A 189 -3.22 -5.81 -18.67
C TYR A 189 -2.93 -7.31 -18.56
N TYR A 190 -3.97 -8.13 -18.42
CA TYR A 190 -3.85 -9.54 -18.13
C TYR A 190 -4.15 -10.41 -19.33
N THR A 191 -3.16 -11.18 -19.74
CA THR A 191 -3.34 -12.40 -20.52
C THR A 191 -3.38 -13.60 -19.57
N GLU A 192 -3.53 -14.80 -20.10
CA GLU A 192 -3.49 -16.03 -19.30
C GLU A 192 -2.16 -16.17 -18.52
N LEU A 193 -1.06 -15.69 -19.11
CA LEU A 193 0.24 -15.75 -18.45
C LEU A 193 0.30 -14.85 -17.20
N GLU A 194 -0.10 -13.59 -17.30
CA GLU A 194 -0.10 -12.67 -16.16
C GLU A 194 -1.05 -13.12 -15.07
N LEU A 195 -2.22 -13.68 -15.45
CA LEU A 195 -3.16 -14.24 -14.48
C LEU A 195 -2.50 -15.36 -13.67
N ARG A 196 -1.86 -16.32 -14.32
CA ARG A 196 -1.16 -17.42 -13.63
C ARG A 196 -0.05 -16.91 -12.70
N LEU A 197 0.72 -15.92 -13.14
CA LEU A 197 1.80 -15.34 -12.33
C LEU A 197 1.26 -14.69 -11.06
N VAL A 198 0.17 -13.94 -11.16
CA VAL A 198 -0.42 -13.25 -10.02
C VAL A 198 -1.19 -14.23 -9.12
N ASP A 199 -1.92 -15.18 -9.69
CA ASP A 199 -2.61 -16.24 -8.92
C ASP A 199 -1.63 -17.06 -8.08
N GLU A 200 -0.47 -17.38 -8.63
CA GLU A 200 0.56 -18.11 -7.89
C GLU A 200 1.15 -17.24 -6.77
N ALA A 201 1.51 -16.02 -7.11
CA ALA A 201 2.21 -15.11 -6.18
C ALA A 201 1.31 -14.59 -5.06
N LEU A 202 0.02 -14.30 -5.35
CA LEU A 202 -0.91 -13.65 -4.45
C LEU A 202 -2.10 -14.54 -4.03
N ARG A 203 -1.94 -15.85 -4.16
CA ARG A 203 -2.97 -16.84 -3.78
C ARG A 203 -3.51 -16.62 -2.37
N ARG A 204 -2.63 -16.23 -1.44
CA ARG A 204 -3.00 -15.98 -0.05
C ARG A 204 -3.93 -14.76 0.07
N ASP A 205 -3.58 -13.65 -0.58
CA ASP A 205 -4.41 -12.44 -0.61
C ASP A 205 -5.81 -12.73 -1.17
N CYS A 206 -5.85 -13.43 -2.31
CA CYS A 206 -7.11 -13.79 -2.95
C CYS A 206 -8.00 -14.64 -2.04
N LYS A 207 -7.40 -15.63 -1.37
CA LYS A 207 -8.13 -16.51 -0.46
C LYS A 207 -8.59 -15.78 0.81
N GLU A 208 -7.71 -15.03 1.44
CA GLU A 208 -7.98 -14.37 2.72
C GLU A 208 -9.05 -13.30 2.60
N TYR A 209 -8.97 -12.49 1.56
CA TYR A 209 -9.87 -11.35 1.37
C TYR A 209 -10.95 -11.58 0.31
N ASN A 210 -11.14 -12.85 -0.09
CA ASN A 210 -12.17 -13.28 -1.05
C ASN A 210 -12.15 -12.50 -2.38
N TYR A 211 -10.94 -12.30 -2.93
CA TYR A 211 -10.77 -11.66 -4.23
C TYR A 211 -10.74 -12.67 -5.37
N THR A 212 -11.38 -12.29 -6.46
CA THR A 212 -11.32 -12.97 -7.77
C THR A 212 -10.95 -11.96 -8.85
N TYR A 213 -10.46 -12.50 -9.98
CA TYR A 213 -10.19 -11.71 -11.18
C TYR A 213 -11.45 -11.17 -11.85
#